data_80d8278c757c91171ebf221c9d488f28
#
_entry.id   80d8278c757c91171ebf221c9d488f28
#
_cell.length_a   1.000
_cell.length_b   1.000
_cell.length_c   1.000
_cell.angle_alpha   90.00
_cell.angle_beta   90.00
_cell.angle_gamma   90.00
#
_symmetry.space_group_name_H-M   'P 1'
#
loop_
_entity.id
_entity.type
_entity.pdbx_description
1 polymer ?
#
loop_
_entity_poly.entity_id
_entity_poly.type
_entity_poly.pdbx_seq_one_letter_code
_entity_poly.pdbx_strand_id
1 'polypeptide(L)'
;GFKVVGVKMLQPDQKHYFHHYETIGKMISRHNQKIFDITVEMMSEGPVIAMVLEGVEAVNFVRKMVGPTESKSALPGTIRGDYSHMSFAHADKEEVGLPNLLHASGDVAEAKLEIAHWFSENELFDYETVHEKFTQKRKSHKRS
;
A
#
# COMPACT_ATOMS: atom_id res chain seq x y z
N GLY A 1 -14.07 -9.16 -3.33
CA GLY A 1 -14.55 -9.39 -2.06
C GLY A 1 -14.01 -8.58 -0.91
N PHE A 2 -13.01 -7.67 -1.08
CA PHE A 2 -12.62 -6.77 0.01
C PHE A 2 -13.63 -5.63 0.15
N LYS A 3 -13.82 -5.17 1.39
CA LYS A 3 -14.55 -3.96 1.72
C LYS A 3 -13.60 -2.77 1.55
N VAL A 4 -14.03 -1.75 0.83
CA VAL A 4 -13.29 -0.48 0.73
C VAL A 4 -13.70 0.38 1.92
N VAL A 5 -12.80 0.55 2.88
CA VAL A 5 -13.05 1.29 4.14
C VAL A 5 -12.77 2.78 3.98
N GLY A 6 -11.78 3.12 3.19
CA GLY A 6 -11.44 4.51 2.89
C GLY A 6 -10.74 4.62 1.54
N VAL A 7 -10.97 5.72 0.84
CA VAL A 7 -10.29 6.06 -0.40
C VAL A 7 -10.22 7.57 -0.56
N LYS A 8 -9.05 8.07 -0.93
CA LYS A 8 -8.86 9.48 -1.25
C LYS A 8 -7.72 9.71 -2.22
N MET A 9 -7.80 10.83 -2.92
CA MET A 9 -6.72 11.33 -3.78
C MET A 9 -6.08 12.54 -3.12
N LEU A 10 -4.76 12.54 -3.03
CA LEU A 10 -4.00 13.64 -2.41
C LEU A 10 -2.62 13.76 -3.04
N GLN A 11 -2.01 14.95 -2.87
CA GLN A 11 -0.63 15.22 -3.18
C GLN A 11 0.13 15.34 -1.86
N PRO A 12 0.79 14.26 -1.37
CA PRO A 12 1.56 14.32 -0.13
C PRO A 12 2.77 15.26 -0.26
N ASP A 13 3.12 15.91 0.83
CA ASP A 13 4.36 16.67 0.94
C ASP A 13 5.56 15.78 1.32
N GLN A 14 6.75 16.33 1.28
CA GLN A 14 7.97 15.61 1.64
C GLN A 14 7.96 15.09 3.09
N LYS A 15 7.34 15.83 4.02
CA LYS A 15 7.22 15.41 5.42
C LYS A 15 6.35 14.18 5.57
N HIS A 16 5.25 14.12 4.81
CA HIS A 16 4.36 12.97 4.76
C HIS A 16 5.08 11.73 4.22
N TYR A 17 5.82 11.88 3.10
CA TYR A 17 6.61 10.79 2.53
C TYR A 17 7.78 10.37 3.42
N PHE A 18 8.44 11.31 4.12
CA PHE A 18 9.46 10.95 5.11
C PHE A 18 8.88 10.05 6.21
N HIS A 19 7.72 10.40 6.75
CA HIS A 19 7.06 9.59 7.76
C HIS A 19 6.70 8.20 7.23
N HIS A 20 6.13 8.13 6.04
CA HIS A 20 5.74 6.87 5.42
C HIS A 20 6.95 5.96 5.13
N TYR A 21 7.92 6.46 4.38
CA TYR A 21 9.04 5.63 3.92
C TYR A 21 10.12 5.43 4.97
N GLU A 22 10.38 6.40 5.84
CA GLU A 22 11.45 6.26 6.84
C GLU A 22 10.92 5.97 8.25
N THR A 23 9.97 6.74 8.77
CA THR A 23 9.51 6.52 10.15
C THR A 23 8.80 5.17 10.28
N ILE A 24 7.97 4.78 9.31
CA ILE A 24 7.28 3.49 9.27
C ILE A 24 8.15 2.45 8.55
N GLY A 25 8.49 2.70 7.30
CA GLY A 25 9.11 1.73 6.38
C GLY A 25 10.61 1.47 6.61
N LYS A 26 11.31 2.34 7.37
CA LYS A 26 12.75 2.21 7.65
C LYS A 26 13.63 2.13 6.39
N MET A 27 13.25 2.86 5.33
CA MET A 27 13.90 2.75 4.01
C MET A 27 15.38 3.13 4.04
N ILE A 28 15.75 4.21 4.74
CA ILE A 28 17.15 4.65 4.85
C ILE A 28 17.99 3.57 5.55
N SER A 29 17.46 2.99 6.62
CA SER A 29 18.13 1.92 7.37
C SER A 29 18.23 0.61 6.59
N ARG A 30 17.22 0.28 5.79
CA ARG A 30 17.17 -0.96 5.00
C ARG A 30 17.97 -0.89 3.69
N HIS A 31 18.08 0.30 3.13
CA HIS A 31 18.74 0.54 1.86
C HIS A 31 19.84 1.59 2.00
N ASN A 32 19.54 2.87 1.76
CA ASN A 32 20.38 4.03 1.99
C ASN A 32 19.63 5.34 1.70
N GLN A 33 20.26 6.48 1.99
CA GLN A 33 19.70 7.81 1.75
C GLN A 33 19.39 8.05 0.27
N LYS A 34 20.28 7.65 -0.65
CA LYS A 34 20.10 7.85 -2.10
C LYS A 34 18.81 7.18 -2.61
N ILE A 35 18.54 5.94 -2.21
CA ILE A 35 17.31 5.23 -2.60
C ILE A 35 16.06 5.91 -2.04
N PHE A 36 16.14 6.39 -0.79
CA PHE A 36 15.05 7.17 -0.20
C PHE A 36 14.77 8.44 -1.01
N ASP A 37 15.78 9.24 -1.31
CA ASP A 37 15.65 10.52 -2.02
C ASP A 37 15.04 10.32 -3.42
N ILE A 38 15.54 9.37 -4.19
CA ILE A 38 15.03 9.03 -5.53
C ILE A 38 13.56 8.53 -5.44
N THR A 39 13.22 7.74 -4.42
CA THR A 39 11.86 7.25 -4.25
C THR A 39 10.89 8.39 -3.93
N VAL A 40 11.27 9.29 -3.02
CA VAL A 40 10.44 10.45 -2.65
C VAL A 40 10.30 11.42 -3.83
N GLU A 41 11.35 11.65 -4.59
CA GLU A 41 11.30 12.47 -5.80
C GLU A 41 10.27 11.91 -6.80
N MET A 42 10.38 10.63 -7.15
CA MET A 42 9.45 9.94 -8.04
C MET A 42 8.00 10.00 -7.53
N MET A 43 7.77 9.77 -6.24
CA MET A 43 6.43 9.80 -5.64
C MET A 43 5.84 11.20 -5.53
N SER A 44 6.67 12.24 -5.63
CA SER A 44 6.24 13.65 -5.55
C SER A 44 5.82 14.24 -6.90
N GLU A 45 5.99 13.52 -8.00
CA GLU A 45 5.67 14.01 -9.35
C GLU A 45 4.18 14.28 -9.58
N GLY A 46 3.31 13.64 -8.82
CA GLY A 46 1.87 13.80 -8.98
C GLY A 46 1.06 13.31 -7.78
N PRO A 47 -0.26 13.51 -7.81
CA PRO A 47 -1.15 13.02 -6.77
C PRO A 47 -1.23 11.50 -6.77
N VAL A 48 -1.45 10.94 -5.59
CA VAL A 48 -1.64 9.51 -5.39
C VAL A 48 -3.05 9.19 -4.88
N ILE A 49 -3.51 7.98 -5.16
CA ILE A 49 -4.73 7.44 -4.54
C ILE A 49 -4.31 6.54 -3.38
N ALA A 50 -4.73 6.92 -2.17
CA ALA A 50 -4.62 6.10 -0.97
C ALA A 50 -5.92 5.33 -0.74
N MET A 51 -5.81 4.06 -0.35
CA MET A 51 -6.97 3.18 -0.16
C MET A 51 -6.78 2.28 1.05
N VAL A 52 -7.84 2.09 1.83
CA VAL A 52 -7.90 1.10 2.92
C VAL A 52 -8.88 0.00 2.54
N LEU A 53 -8.38 -1.23 2.58
CA LEU A 53 -9.13 -2.45 2.28
C LEU A 53 -9.24 -3.32 3.53
N GLU A 54 -10.44 -3.81 3.80
CA GLU A 54 -10.73 -4.73 4.90
C GLU A 54 -11.20 -6.08 4.36
N GLY A 55 -10.74 -7.15 4.97
CA GLY A 55 -11.16 -8.52 4.62
C GLY A 55 -10.31 -9.58 5.32
N VAL A 56 -10.65 -10.84 5.11
CA VAL A 56 -9.90 -11.98 5.64
C VAL A 56 -8.49 -11.97 5.05
N GLU A 57 -7.48 -11.94 5.91
CA GLU A 57 -6.06 -11.91 5.52
C GLU A 57 -5.72 -10.85 4.45
N ALA A 58 -6.36 -9.68 4.53
CA ALA A 58 -6.32 -8.66 3.50
C ALA A 58 -4.90 -8.30 3.06
N VAL A 59 -3.96 -8.13 4.00
CA VAL A 59 -2.56 -7.81 3.68
C VAL A 59 -1.94 -8.86 2.76
N ASN A 60 -2.06 -10.14 3.11
CA ASN A 60 -1.48 -11.24 2.33
C ASN A 60 -2.10 -11.34 0.93
N PHE A 61 -3.42 -11.23 0.84
CA PHE A 61 -4.11 -11.28 -0.45
C PHE A 61 -3.81 -10.08 -1.33
N VAL A 62 -3.80 -8.86 -0.79
CA VAL A 62 -3.44 -7.65 -1.54
C VAL A 62 -2.01 -7.77 -2.06
N ARG A 63 -1.05 -8.16 -1.22
CA ARG A 63 0.34 -8.36 -1.67
C ARG A 63 0.47 -9.41 -2.77
N LYS A 64 -0.29 -10.50 -2.68
CA LYS A 64 -0.34 -11.52 -3.74
C LYS A 64 -0.88 -10.97 -5.06
N MET A 65 -1.92 -10.13 -5.02
CA MET A 65 -2.50 -9.48 -6.21
C MET A 65 -1.56 -8.45 -6.81
N VAL A 66 -0.84 -7.71 -5.98
CA VAL A 66 0.11 -6.68 -6.40
C VAL A 66 1.36 -7.29 -7.05
N GLY A 67 1.87 -8.38 -6.50
CA GLY A 67 3.14 -8.99 -6.89
C GLY A 67 4.36 -8.39 -6.17
N PRO A 68 5.56 -8.97 -6.35
CA PRO A 68 6.80 -8.49 -5.74
C PRO A 68 7.17 -7.08 -6.20
N THR A 69 8.01 -6.39 -5.42
CA THR A 69 8.42 -4.99 -5.68
C THR A 69 9.06 -4.82 -7.05
N GLU A 70 9.90 -5.75 -7.46
CA GLU A 70 10.49 -5.77 -8.80
C GLU A 70 9.52 -6.37 -9.81
N SER A 71 9.06 -5.57 -10.77
CA SER A 71 8.08 -6.00 -11.77
C SER A 71 8.58 -7.12 -12.67
N LYS A 72 9.88 -7.15 -12.99
CA LYS A 72 10.52 -8.23 -13.74
C LYS A 72 10.31 -9.61 -13.10
N SER A 73 10.25 -9.66 -11.77
CA SER A 73 10.07 -10.89 -10.99
C SER A 73 8.60 -11.21 -10.71
N ALA A 74 7.68 -10.32 -11.08
CA ALA A 74 6.25 -10.48 -10.86
C ALA A 74 5.63 -11.42 -11.89
N LEU A 75 4.74 -12.30 -11.42
CA LEU A 75 4.05 -13.24 -12.29
C LEU A 75 2.95 -12.53 -13.09
N PRO A 76 2.67 -12.97 -14.33
CA PRO A 76 1.47 -12.56 -15.06
C PRO A 76 0.21 -12.79 -14.22
N GLY A 77 -0.76 -11.89 -14.32
CA GLY A 77 -1.97 -11.89 -13.50
C GLY A 77 -1.83 -11.12 -12.17
N THR A 78 -0.64 -10.63 -11.85
CA THR A 78 -0.43 -9.63 -10.79
C THR A 78 -0.41 -8.22 -11.39
N ILE A 79 -0.74 -7.19 -10.59
CA ILE A 79 -0.74 -5.81 -11.08
C ILE A 79 0.64 -5.42 -11.64
N ARG A 80 1.70 -5.71 -10.91
CA ARG A 80 3.06 -5.38 -11.35
C ARG A 80 3.54 -6.25 -12.52
N GLY A 81 3.10 -7.51 -12.59
CA GLY A 81 3.44 -8.40 -13.70
C GLY A 81 2.78 -8.02 -15.02
N ASP A 82 1.55 -7.49 -14.96
CA ASP A 82 0.79 -7.15 -16.15
C ASP A 82 1.03 -5.72 -16.66
N TYR A 83 1.33 -4.78 -15.74
CA TYR A 83 1.35 -3.35 -16.07
C TYR A 83 2.70 -2.66 -15.87
N SER A 84 3.74 -3.36 -15.46
CA SER A 84 5.09 -2.81 -15.32
C SER A 84 6.14 -3.77 -15.86
N HIS A 85 7.30 -3.24 -16.31
CA HIS A 85 8.41 -4.04 -16.86
C HIS A 85 9.77 -3.64 -16.30
N MET A 86 9.80 -2.95 -15.14
CA MET A 86 11.04 -2.47 -14.52
C MET A 86 11.78 -3.57 -13.75
N SER A 87 13.10 -3.38 -13.64
CA SER A 87 13.97 -4.20 -12.79
C SER A 87 14.87 -3.32 -11.92
N PHE A 88 15.32 -3.85 -10.78
CA PHE A 88 16.31 -3.17 -9.94
C PHE A 88 17.59 -2.84 -10.70
N ALA A 89 18.11 -3.80 -11.47
CA ALA A 89 19.34 -3.61 -12.24
C ALA A 89 19.23 -2.46 -13.26
N HIS A 90 18.06 -2.27 -13.88
CA HIS A 90 17.84 -1.16 -14.79
C HIS A 90 17.70 0.16 -14.03
N ALA A 91 16.92 0.19 -12.96
CA ALA A 91 16.74 1.38 -12.13
C ALA A 91 18.08 1.87 -11.55
N ASP A 92 18.91 0.95 -11.04
CA ASP A 92 20.24 1.26 -10.52
C ASP A 92 21.19 1.82 -11.60
N LYS A 93 21.16 1.22 -12.81
CA LYS A 93 21.99 1.66 -13.92
C LYS A 93 21.64 3.09 -14.39
N GLU A 94 20.35 3.38 -14.48
CA GLU A 94 19.85 4.69 -14.93
C GLU A 94 19.71 5.71 -13.79
N GLU A 95 20.00 5.30 -12.55
CA GLU A 95 19.89 6.11 -11.32
C GLU A 95 18.50 6.74 -11.12
N VAL A 96 17.45 5.97 -11.42
CA VAL A 96 16.04 6.38 -11.28
C VAL A 96 15.30 5.58 -10.22
N GLY A 97 14.17 6.06 -9.75
CA GLY A 97 13.26 5.30 -8.91
C GLY A 97 12.73 4.06 -9.64
N LEU A 98 12.28 3.06 -8.88
CA LEU A 98 11.64 1.87 -9.44
C LEU A 98 10.13 2.10 -9.56
N PRO A 99 9.59 2.49 -10.75
CA PRO A 99 8.17 2.71 -10.94
C PRO A 99 7.43 1.35 -10.93
N ASN A 100 6.96 0.96 -9.76
CA ASN A 100 6.30 -0.32 -9.51
C ASN A 100 4.79 -0.19 -9.28
N LEU A 101 4.20 0.92 -9.72
CA LEU A 101 2.78 1.26 -9.83
C LEU A 101 2.08 1.57 -8.51
N LEU A 102 2.34 0.85 -7.43
CA LEU A 102 1.67 1.03 -6.15
C LEU A 102 2.50 0.46 -5.00
N HIS A 103 2.23 0.99 -3.82
CA HIS A 103 2.69 0.44 -2.54
C HIS A 103 1.60 -0.46 -1.94
N ALA A 104 2.00 -1.46 -1.19
CA ALA A 104 1.13 -2.25 -0.34
C ALA A 104 1.86 -2.58 0.97
N SER A 105 1.20 -2.41 2.10
CA SER A 105 1.75 -2.69 3.43
C SER A 105 2.39 -4.07 3.53
N GLY A 106 3.53 -4.15 4.19
CA GLY A 106 4.32 -5.38 4.31
C GLY A 106 3.68 -6.44 5.19
N ASP A 107 3.09 -6.00 6.30
CA ASP A 107 2.40 -6.84 7.27
C ASP A 107 1.26 -6.09 7.98
N VAL A 108 0.59 -6.75 8.91
CA VAL A 108 -0.55 -6.17 9.65
C VAL A 108 -0.12 -5.04 10.58
N ALA A 109 1.09 -5.10 11.15
CA ALA A 109 1.59 -4.05 12.04
C ALA A 109 1.90 -2.79 11.24
N GLU A 110 2.59 -2.92 10.12
CA GLU A 110 2.86 -1.83 9.18
C GLU A 110 1.56 -1.23 8.64
N ALA A 111 0.59 -2.07 8.23
CA ALA A 111 -0.70 -1.61 7.75
C ALA A 111 -1.43 -0.71 8.77
N LYS A 112 -1.40 -1.05 10.06
CA LYS A 112 -2.00 -0.22 11.10
C LYS A 112 -1.34 1.16 11.23
N LEU A 113 -0.02 1.21 11.16
CA LEU A 113 0.74 2.47 11.23
C LEU A 113 0.50 3.32 9.98
N GLU A 114 0.48 2.70 8.81
CA GLU A 114 0.21 3.39 7.56
C GLU A 114 -1.22 3.92 7.49
N ILE A 115 -2.22 3.14 7.89
CA ILE A 115 -3.61 3.61 7.96
C ILE A 115 -3.72 4.84 8.86
N ALA A 116 -3.15 4.79 10.07
CA ALA A 116 -3.17 5.92 11.00
C ALA A 116 -2.41 7.15 10.49
N HIS A 117 -1.41 6.95 9.63
CA HIS A 117 -0.66 8.04 8.99
C HIS A 117 -1.43 8.67 7.81
N TRP A 118 -2.05 7.83 6.99
CA TRP A 118 -2.72 8.28 5.77
C TRP A 118 -4.16 8.74 5.98
N PHE A 119 -4.88 8.19 6.96
CA PHE A 119 -6.30 8.44 7.18
C PHE A 119 -6.58 8.87 8.61
N SER A 120 -7.43 9.87 8.78
CA SER A 120 -8.09 10.17 10.04
C SER A 120 -9.28 9.23 10.27
N GLU A 121 -9.73 9.08 11.52
CA GLU A 121 -10.84 8.17 11.85
C GLU A 121 -12.14 8.49 11.10
N ASN A 122 -12.41 9.76 10.83
CA ASN A 122 -13.61 10.21 10.10
C ASN A 122 -13.54 9.99 8.58
N GLU A 123 -12.41 9.55 8.05
CA GLU A 123 -12.23 9.16 6.65
C GLU A 123 -12.38 7.63 6.45
N LEU A 124 -12.61 6.90 7.54
CA LEU A 124 -12.81 5.45 7.53
C LEU A 124 -14.27 5.11 7.81
N PHE A 125 -14.86 4.29 6.95
CA PHE A 125 -16.28 3.97 7.00
C PHE A 125 -16.50 2.52 7.41
N ASP A 126 -17.36 2.31 8.41
CA ASP A 126 -17.84 0.98 8.78
C ASP A 126 -19.25 0.76 8.21
N TYR A 127 -19.39 -0.30 7.42
CA TYR A 127 -20.66 -0.71 6.81
C TYR A 127 -20.63 -2.21 6.50
N GLU A 128 -21.78 -2.85 6.52
CA GLU A 128 -21.88 -4.27 6.20
C GLU A 128 -21.83 -4.51 4.68
N THR A 129 -21.07 -5.53 4.28
CA THR A 129 -21.04 -6.02 2.90
C THR A 129 -21.76 -7.36 2.77
N VAL A 130 -22.17 -7.69 1.55
CA VAL A 130 -22.86 -8.97 1.25
C VAL A 130 -22.02 -10.18 1.69
N HIS A 131 -20.69 -10.06 1.67
CA HIS A 131 -19.78 -11.15 1.99
C HIS A 131 -19.53 -11.36 3.48
N GLU A 132 -19.71 -10.36 4.32
CA GLU A 132 -19.41 -10.45 5.76
C GLU A 132 -20.18 -11.55 6.46
N LYS A 133 -21.42 -11.78 6.08
CA LYS A 133 -22.25 -12.88 6.63
C LYS A 133 -21.67 -14.28 6.40
N PHE A 134 -20.74 -14.43 5.44
CA PHE A 134 -20.07 -15.71 5.15
C PHE A 134 -18.64 -15.78 5.68
N THR A 135 -18.04 -14.64 5.98
CA THR A 135 -16.63 -14.54 6.39
C THR A 135 -16.46 -14.21 7.87
N GLN A 136 -17.50 -13.72 8.54
CA GLN A 136 -17.47 -13.36 9.96
C GLN A 136 -18.61 -14.05 10.73
N LYS A 137 -18.35 -14.41 11.99
CA LYS A 137 -19.42 -14.82 12.89
C LYS A 137 -20.34 -13.63 13.13
N ARG A 138 -21.65 -13.83 12.96
CA ARG A 138 -22.64 -12.80 13.31
C ARG A 138 -22.41 -12.37 14.76
N LYS A 139 -22.14 -11.10 14.98
CA LYS A 139 -22.22 -10.51 16.32
C LYS A 139 -23.68 -10.70 16.75
N SER A 140 -23.92 -11.51 17.79
CA SER A 140 -25.26 -11.66 18.34
C SER A 140 -25.74 -10.29 18.79
N HIS A 141 -26.65 -9.68 18.06
CA HIS A 141 -27.38 -8.53 18.56
C HIS A 141 -28.18 -9.05 19.77
N LYS A 142 -27.72 -8.74 20.99
CA LYS A 142 -28.60 -8.84 22.16
C LYS A 142 -29.74 -7.88 21.86
N ARG A 143 -30.91 -8.43 21.50
CA ARG A 143 -32.16 -7.68 21.51
C ARG A 143 -32.37 -7.23 22.96
N SER A 144 -32.17 -5.97 23.22
CA SER A 144 -32.65 -5.30 24.44
C SER A 144 -34.14 -5.06 24.32
#